data_a45290f55c67efa4a330530546746865
#
_entry.id   a45290f55c67efa4a330530546746865
#
_cell.length_a   1.000
_cell.length_b   1.000
_cell.length_c   1.000
_cell.angle_alpha   90.00
_cell.angle_beta   90.00
_cell.angle_gamma   90.00
#
_symmetry.space_group_name_H-M   'P 1'
#
loop_
_entity.id
_entity.type
_entity.pdbx_description
1 polymer ?
#
loop_
_entity_poly.entity_id
_entity_poly.type
_entity_poly.pdbx_seq_one_letter_code
_entity_poly.pdbx_strand_id
1 'polypeptide(L)'
;MKLGIHAYAWCSEWNNTQLDLIDRAQRLGMEFIEIPLMVLDKFDADAVSGRLRSLGFDACTSTVLLDDTDITSGDPAIRKNGVRYLKDCVKATADIRASNFSGVIYSKHIRQLDGKPTEREYAWSADSLREVADYAEGLGVNIGIEPVNRYETFLVNTCEQAIMLKKMIDRDNIRIHLDTYHMNIEEKSFYDATILAGKDLMHYHLCENDRGIPGTGLVDWDDIFKALAEIKYTGYAALESFVDCTGNMNTWVWRQLAPDGDTLVSEGTRFIRSMMKKYGL
;
A
#
# COMPACT_ATOMS: atom_id res chain seq x y z
N MET A 1 -6.18 -15.80 2.34
CA MET A 1 -5.48 -14.51 2.45
C MET A 1 -4.02 -14.77 2.75
N LYS A 2 -3.06 -14.09 2.07
CA LYS A 2 -1.62 -14.16 2.41
C LYS A 2 -1.27 -13.05 3.38
N LEU A 3 -0.49 -13.36 4.41
CA LEU A 3 -0.05 -12.40 5.40
C LEU A 3 1.42 -12.01 5.18
N GLY A 4 1.70 -10.73 5.07
CA GLY A 4 3.03 -10.17 4.84
C GLY A 4 3.35 -8.97 5.71
N ILE A 5 4.44 -8.31 5.38
CA ILE A 5 4.98 -7.15 6.11
C ILE A 5 5.48 -6.10 5.15
N HIS A 6 5.18 -4.84 5.43
CA HIS A 6 5.82 -3.71 4.76
C HIS A 6 7.23 -3.49 5.32
N ALA A 7 8.22 -3.32 4.46
CA ALA A 7 9.63 -3.17 4.85
C ALA A 7 9.88 -2.00 5.82
N TYR A 8 8.99 -1.02 5.87
CA TYR A 8 9.05 0.12 6.80
C TYR A 8 9.00 -0.28 8.29
N ALA A 9 8.65 -1.52 8.63
CA ALA A 9 8.81 -2.01 10.00
C ALA A 9 10.29 -2.00 10.45
N TRP A 10 11.24 -2.00 9.50
CA TRP A 10 12.69 -2.12 9.79
C TRP A 10 13.56 -1.08 9.10
N CYS A 11 13.07 -0.38 8.08
CA CYS A 11 13.85 0.62 7.35
C CYS A 11 13.01 1.82 6.95
N SER A 12 13.63 2.97 6.84
CA SER A 12 12.97 4.20 6.37
C SER A 12 13.04 4.38 4.83
N GLU A 13 13.89 3.62 4.16
CA GLU A 13 14.08 3.64 2.72
C GLU A 13 14.63 2.29 2.28
N TRP A 14 14.09 1.73 1.20
CA TRP A 14 14.65 0.52 0.61
C TRP A 14 15.87 0.84 -0.27
N ASN A 15 16.92 0.06 -0.13
CA ASN A 15 18.08 0.05 -1.01
C ASN A 15 18.74 -1.34 -1.03
N ASN A 16 19.75 -1.54 -1.88
CA ASN A 16 20.39 -2.85 -2.10
C ASN A 16 21.12 -3.44 -0.88
N THR A 17 21.33 -2.66 0.16
CA THR A 17 21.95 -3.17 1.41
C THR A 17 20.94 -3.87 2.33
N GLN A 18 19.65 -3.87 1.98
CA GLN A 18 18.53 -4.36 2.82
C GLN A 18 17.92 -5.67 2.29
N LEU A 19 18.62 -6.39 1.43
CA LEU A 19 18.13 -7.68 0.91
C LEU A 19 17.87 -8.72 2.02
N ASP A 20 18.57 -8.61 3.15
CA ASP A 20 18.38 -9.46 4.34
C ASP A 20 17.01 -9.27 5.00
N LEU A 21 16.30 -8.16 4.74
CA LEU A 21 14.93 -7.95 5.22
C LEU A 21 13.95 -8.97 4.59
N ILE A 22 14.24 -9.47 3.39
CA ILE A 22 13.46 -10.55 2.77
C ILE A 22 13.56 -11.83 3.62
N ASP A 23 14.78 -12.17 4.04
CA ASP A 23 15.03 -13.32 4.93
C ASP A 23 14.40 -13.11 6.30
N ARG A 24 14.48 -11.88 6.81
CA ARG A 24 13.92 -11.51 8.11
C ARG A 24 12.41 -11.69 8.10
N ALA A 25 11.71 -11.21 7.06
CA ALA A 25 10.28 -11.40 6.89
C ALA A 25 9.91 -12.90 6.86
N GLN A 26 10.61 -13.71 6.07
CA GLN A 26 10.35 -15.14 5.99
C GLN A 26 10.58 -15.85 7.34
N ARG A 27 11.68 -15.55 8.06
CA ARG A 27 11.96 -16.14 9.38
C ARG A 27 10.90 -15.80 10.42
N LEU A 28 10.27 -14.64 10.32
CA LEU A 28 9.15 -14.21 11.19
C LEU A 28 7.79 -14.77 10.74
N GLY A 29 7.80 -15.64 9.71
CA GLY A 29 6.62 -16.38 9.27
C GLY A 29 5.71 -15.59 8.34
N MET A 30 6.21 -14.54 7.69
CA MET A 30 5.49 -13.84 6.63
C MET A 30 5.48 -14.69 5.35
N GLU A 31 4.50 -14.45 4.49
CA GLU A 31 4.36 -15.12 3.19
C GLU A 31 4.81 -14.23 2.04
N PHE A 32 4.95 -12.94 2.28
CA PHE A 32 5.50 -11.95 1.34
C PHE A 32 6.07 -10.73 2.08
N ILE A 33 6.87 -9.95 1.35
CA ILE A 33 7.33 -8.63 1.78
C ILE A 33 6.81 -7.56 0.81
N GLU A 34 6.39 -6.43 1.36
CA GLU A 34 6.09 -5.24 0.57
C GLU A 34 7.30 -4.30 0.55
N ILE A 35 7.72 -3.95 -0.66
CA ILE A 35 8.94 -3.18 -0.90
C ILE A 35 8.58 -1.79 -1.41
N PRO A 36 8.93 -0.70 -0.68
CA PRO A 36 8.69 0.66 -1.15
C PRO A 36 9.66 1.04 -2.27
N LEU A 37 9.13 1.51 -3.41
CA LEU A 37 9.89 1.95 -4.58
C LEU A 37 10.10 3.47 -4.59
N MET A 38 10.50 4.07 -3.45
CA MET A 38 10.67 5.52 -3.34
C MET A 38 11.89 6.06 -4.08
N VAL A 39 12.92 5.25 -4.23
CA VAL A 39 14.20 5.64 -4.89
C VAL A 39 14.61 4.53 -5.84
N LEU A 40 14.11 4.58 -7.08
CA LEU A 40 14.33 3.52 -8.08
C LEU A 40 15.80 3.31 -8.42
N ASP A 41 16.63 4.36 -8.39
CA ASP A 41 18.07 4.26 -8.66
C ASP A 41 18.82 3.38 -7.62
N LYS A 42 18.21 3.15 -6.47
CA LYS A 42 18.73 2.28 -5.40
C LYS A 42 18.11 0.88 -5.40
N PHE A 43 17.23 0.58 -6.35
CA PHE A 43 16.51 -0.68 -6.45
C PHE A 43 17.15 -1.59 -7.49
N ASP A 44 17.80 -2.66 -7.05
CA ASP A 44 18.36 -3.71 -7.91
C ASP A 44 17.35 -4.85 -8.05
N ALA A 45 16.58 -4.80 -9.13
CA ALA A 45 15.55 -5.79 -9.40
C ALA A 45 16.11 -7.22 -9.57
N ASP A 46 17.30 -7.38 -10.12
CA ASP A 46 17.92 -8.69 -10.32
C ASP A 46 18.34 -9.31 -8.97
N ALA A 47 18.93 -8.52 -8.07
CA ALA A 47 19.30 -8.95 -6.74
C ALA A 47 18.07 -9.32 -5.90
N VAL A 48 17.02 -8.47 -5.89
CA VAL A 48 15.76 -8.73 -5.20
C VAL A 48 15.07 -9.98 -5.76
N SER A 49 14.89 -10.07 -7.09
CA SER A 49 14.28 -11.22 -7.76
C SER A 49 15.07 -12.51 -7.49
N GLY A 50 16.40 -12.43 -7.51
CA GLY A 50 17.29 -13.56 -7.16
C GLY A 50 17.05 -14.06 -5.74
N ARG A 51 16.93 -13.11 -4.78
CA ARG A 51 16.68 -13.48 -3.38
C ARG A 51 15.31 -14.06 -3.15
N LEU A 52 14.26 -13.43 -3.67
CA LEU A 52 12.89 -13.94 -3.59
C LEU A 52 12.78 -15.37 -4.14
N ARG A 53 13.36 -15.62 -5.33
CA ARG A 53 13.37 -16.96 -5.93
C ARG A 53 14.10 -17.99 -5.09
N SER A 54 15.26 -17.63 -4.52
CA SER A 54 16.05 -18.56 -3.69
C SER A 54 15.32 -19.04 -2.44
N LEU A 55 14.37 -18.22 -1.97
CA LEU A 55 13.57 -18.50 -0.78
C LEU A 55 12.16 -19.02 -1.10
N GLY A 56 11.74 -19.00 -2.38
CA GLY A 56 10.35 -19.27 -2.75
C GLY A 56 9.37 -18.29 -2.08
N PHE A 57 9.77 -17.02 -1.97
CA PHE A 57 9.06 -15.98 -1.21
C PHE A 57 8.45 -14.94 -2.14
N ASP A 58 7.24 -14.49 -1.83
CA ASP A 58 6.53 -13.50 -2.63
C ASP A 58 6.88 -12.06 -2.24
N ALA A 59 6.55 -11.13 -3.14
CA ALA A 59 6.63 -9.70 -2.88
C ALA A 59 5.46 -8.94 -3.55
N CYS A 60 5.16 -7.77 -3.01
CA CYS A 60 4.46 -6.69 -3.69
C CYS A 60 5.25 -5.39 -3.53
N THR A 61 4.84 -4.34 -4.19
CA THR A 61 5.55 -3.06 -4.16
C THR A 61 4.60 -1.90 -3.96
N SER A 62 5.12 -0.81 -3.39
CA SER A 62 4.35 0.41 -3.18
C SER A 62 5.18 1.66 -3.43
N THR A 63 4.50 2.78 -3.64
CA THR A 63 5.11 4.11 -3.73
C THR A 63 4.12 5.22 -3.41
N VAL A 64 4.65 6.43 -3.23
CA VAL A 64 3.86 7.66 -3.19
C VAL A 64 4.39 8.66 -4.22
N LEU A 65 3.53 9.57 -4.69
CA LEU A 65 3.93 10.64 -5.59
C LEU A 65 4.41 11.87 -4.79
N LEU A 66 5.45 12.52 -5.29
CA LEU A 66 6.08 13.70 -4.71
C LEU A 66 5.85 14.96 -5.59
N ASP A 67 6.54 16.06 -5.27
CA ASP A 67 6.36 17.36 -5.93
C ASP A 67 6.57 17.31 -7.46
N ASP A 68 7.57 16.60 -7.91
CA ASP A 68 7.96 16.49 -9.31
C ASP A 68 7.24 15.37 -10.08
N THR A 69 6.44 14.55 -9.37
CA THR A 69 5.70 13.41 -9.92
C THR A 69 4.18 13.51 -9.73
N ASP A 70 3.67 14.66 -9.26
CA ASP A 70 2.24 14.86 -9.01
C ASP A 70 1.41 14.83 -10.30
N ILE A 71 0.69 13.75 -10.52
CA ILE A 71 -0.19 13.58 -11.70
C ILE A 71 -1.47 14.43 -11.65
N THR A 72 -1.67 15.19 -10.56
CA THR A 72 -2.76 16.19 -10.44
C THR A 72 -2.24 17.63 -10.56
N SER A 73 -0.95 17.82 -10.87
CA SER A 73 -0.35 19.15 -11.05
C SER A 73 -1.00 19.91 -12.20
N GLY A 74 -1.14 21.22 -12.06
CA GLY A 74 -1.50 22.11 -13.16
C GLY A 74 -0.46 22.14 -14.30
N ASP A 75 0.80 21.80 -13.99
CA ASP A 75 1.87 21.70 -14.99
C ASP A 75 1.84 20.33 -15.69
N PRO A 76 1.61 20.28 -17.01
CA PRO A 76 1.59 19.03 -17.76
C PRO A 76 2.97 18.33 -17.80
N ALA A 77 4.08 19.03 -17.60
CA ALA A 77 5.40 18.42 -17.55
C ALA A 77 5.58 17.58 -16.27
N ILE A 78 5.09 18.08 -15.14
CA ILE A 78 5.07 17.33 -13.86
C ILE A 78 4.18 16.10 -13.99
N ARG A 79 2.96 16.23 -14.58
CA ARG A 79 2.09 15.07 -14.79
C ARG A 79 2.74 14.00 -15.65
N LYS A 80 3.38 14.41 -16.75
CA LYS A 80 4.11 13.48 -17.62
C LYS A 80 5.28 12.79 -16.90
N ASN A 81 5.98 13.51 -16.04
CA ASN A 81 7.03 12.92 -15.20
C ASN A 81 6.46 11.89 -14.23
N GLY A 82 5.32 12.19 -13.58
CA GLY A 82 4.62 11.25 -12.72
C GLY A 82 4.20 9.95 -13.42
N VAL A 83 3.63 10.07 -14.63
CA VAL A 83 3.27 8.89 -15.45
C VAL A 83 4.52 8.05 -15.77
N ARG A 84 5.64 8.69 -16.14
CA ARG A 84 6.90 7.96 -16.38
C ARG A 84 7.37 7.24 -15.13
N TYR A 85 7.43 7.93 -14.00
CA TYR A 85 7.83 7.36 -12.72
C TYR A 85 6.98 6.16 -12.32
N LEU A 86 5.65 6.26 -12.44
CA LEU A 86 4.75 5.15 -12.14
C LEU A 86 4.97 3.95 -13.08
N LYS A 87 5.23 4.18 -14.37
CA LYS A 87 5.60 3.11 -15.30
C LYS A 87 6.93 2.45 -14.94
N ASP A 88 7.90 3.22 -14.49
CA ASP A 88 9.19 2.68 -14.02
C ASP A 88 8.99 1.83 -12.74
N CYS A 89 8.11 2.25 -11.81
CA CYS A 89 7.71 1.43 -10.66
C CYS A 89 7.00 0.14 -11.07
N VAL A 90 6.06 0.21 -12.00
CA VAL A 90 5.37 -0.97 -12.55
C VAL A 90 6.38 -1.95 -13.20
N LYS A 91 7.34 -1.41 -13.95
CA LYS A 91 8.41 -2.24 -14.53
C LYS A 91 9.24 -2.92 -13.45
N ALA A 92 9.70 -2.19 -12.44
CA ALA A 92 10.44 -2.74 -11.30
C ALA A 92 9.66 -3.85 -10.59
N THR A 93 8.33 -3.65 -10.42
CA THR A 93 7.42 -4.67 -9.88
C THR A 93 7.42 -5.95 -10.71
N ALA A 94 7.28 -5.82 -12.03
CA ALA A 94 7.30 -6.95 -12.96
C ALA A 94 8.66 -7.66 -12.99
N ASP A 95 9.76 -6.90 -12.96
CA ASP A 95 11.14 -7.44 -13.00
C ASP A 95 11.43 -8.35 -11.79
N ILE A 96 10.85 -8.07 -10.62
CA ILE A 96 10.92 -8.96 -9.46
C ILE A 96 9.86 -10.08 -9.47
N ARG A 97 9.05 -10.16 -10.53
CA ARG A 97 7.94 -11.11 -10.70
C ARG A 97 6.79 -10.91 -9.71
N ALA A 98 6.68 -9.74 -9.12
CA ALA A 98 5.50 -9.36 -8.38
C ALA A 98 4.37 -8.92 -9.34
N SER A 99 3.13 -9.08 -8.90
CA SER A 99 1.95 -8.74 -9.70
C SER A 99 1.10 -7.63 -9.08
N ASN A 100 1.47 -7.11 -7.93
CA ASN A 100 0.74 -6.09 -7.21
C ASN A 100 1.64 -4.88 -6.92
N PHE A 101 1.21 -3.73 -7.39
CA PHE A 101 1.80 -2.42 -7.14
C PHE A 101 0.72 -1.48 -6.61
N SER A 102 0.95 -0.76 -5.52
CA SER A 102 -0.08 0.09 -4.90
C SER A 102 0.49 1.34 -4.21
N GLY A 103 -0.37 2.09 -3.53
CA GLY A 103 0.00 3.22 -2.69
C GLY A 103 -0.73 4.52 -3.03
N VAL A 104 -0.17 5.66 -2.61
CA VAL A 104 -0.69 7.01 -2.88
C VAL A 104 -0.23 7.47 -4.26
N ILE A 105 -0.75 6.82 -5.29
CA ILE A 105 -0.31 6.96 -6.69
C ILE A 105 -1.23 7.83 -7.56
N TYR A 106 -2.29 8.38 -6.97
CA TYR A 106 -3.32 9.14 -7.68
C TYR A 106 -3.17 10.67 -7.55
N SER A 107 -2.35 11.13 -6.62
CA SER A 107 -1.99 12.53 -6.41
C SER A 107 -0.70 12.61 -5.60
N LYS A 108 -0.10 13.81 -5.51
CA LYS A 108 1.02 14.03 -4.59
C LYS A 108 0.60 13.74 -3.15
N HIS A 109 1.43 12.97 -2.45
CA HIS A 109 1.35 12.77 -1.00
C HIS A 109 1.69 14.08 -0.27
N ILE A 110 0.92 14.41 0.78
CA ILE A 110 1.06 15.65 1.57
C ILE A 110 0.99 16.91 0.67
N ARG A 111 -0.10 17.03 -0.10
CA ARG A 111 -0.43 18.25 -0.82
C ARG A 111 -1.55 18.99 -0.13
N GLN A 112 -1.34 20.29 0.13
CA GLN A 112 -2.39 21.20 0.59
C GLN A 112 -2.99 21.95 -0.61
N LEU A 113 -4.29 22.15 -0.56
CA LEU A 113 -5.04 23.00 -1.50
C LEU A 113 -5.72 24.13 -0.72
N ASP A 114 -5.94 25.25 -1.43
CA ASP A 114 -6.72 26.40 -0.88
C ASP A 114 -8.23 26.10 -0.81
N GLY A 115 -8.68 24.91 -1.24
CA GLY A 115 -10.07 24.51 -1.25
C GLY A 115 -10.24 23.02 -1.54
N LYS A 116 -11.48 22.62 -1.86
CA LYS A 116 -11.76 21.22 -2.22
C LYS A 116 -11.16 20.89 -3.60
N PRO A 117 -10.83 19.60 -3.85
CA PRO A 117 -10.47 19.15 -5.19
C PRO A 117 -11.61 19.44 -6.17
N THR A 118 -11.24 19.75 -7.40
CA THR A 118 -12.19 19.96 -8.49
C THR A 118 -12.25 18.74 -9.41
N GLU A 119 -13.22 18.70 -10.31
CA GLU A 119 -13.31 17.65 -11.34
C GLU A 119 -12.02 17.56 -12.19
N ARG A 120 -11.26 18.65 -12.26
CA ARG A 120 -10.02 18.71 -13.05
C ARG A 120 -8.92 17.82 -12.45
N GLU A 121 -8.70 17.86 -11.15
CA GLU A 121 -7.70 17.02 -10.48
C GLU A 121 -8.07 15.53 -10.61
N TYR A 122 -9.34 15.19 -10.46
CA TYR A 122 -9.83 13.82 -10.70
C TYR A 122 -9.62 13.39 -12.16
N ALA A 123 -9.93 14.26 -13.14
CA ALA A 123 -9.74 13.95 -14.55
C ALA A 123 -8.24 13.73 -14.88
N TRP A 124 -7.35 14.60 -14.41
CA TRP A 124 -5.92 14.46 -14.64
C TRP A 124 -5.36 13.18 -14.00
N SER A 125 -5.80 12.85 -12.79
CA SER A 125 -5.44 11.60 -12.11
C SER A 125 -5.91 10.39 -12.92
N ALA A 126 -7.19 10.37 -13.32
CA ALA A 126 -7.77 9.27 -14.06
C ALA A 126 -7.09 9.06 -15.44
N ASP A 127 -6.83 10.13 -16.19
CA ASP A 127 -6.17 10.04 -17.50
C ASP A 127 -4.73 9.53 -17.37
N SER A 128 -4.00 10.03 -16.36
CA SER A 128 -2.63 9.59 -16.08
C SER A 128 -2.57 8.12 -15.66
N LEU A 129 -3.45 7.71 -14.73
CA LEU A 129 -3.50 6.31 -14.27
C LEU A 129 -4.01 5.35 -15.34
N ARG A 130 -4.85 5.80 -16.28
CA ARG A 130 -5.25 4.98 -17.43
C ARG A 130 -4.06 4.62 -18.30
N GLU A 131 -3.17 5.60 -18.58
CA GLU A 131 -1.94 5.35 -19.34
C GLU A 131 -0.98 4.39 -18.61
N VAL A 132 -0.90 4.50 -17.28
CA VAL A 132 -0.09 3.59 -16.45
C VAL A 132 -0.72 2.20 -16.41
N ALA A 133 -2.05 2.10 -16.29
CA ALA A 133 -2.78 0.83 -16.28
C ALA A 133 -2.64 0.05 -17.59
N ASP A 134 -2.72 0.75 -18.73
CA ASP A 134 -2.50 0.15 -20.07
C ASP A 134 -1.09 -0.43 -20.19
N TYR A 135 -0.08 0.25 -19.65
CA TYR A 135 1.29 -0.25 -19.58
C TYR A 135 1.43 -1.47 -18.64
N ALA A 136 0.82 -1.40 -17.47
CA ALA A 136 0.87 -2.44 -16.45
C ALA A 136 0.17 -3.74 -16.89
N GLU A 137 -0.93 -3.64 -17.66
CA GLU A 137 -1.63 -4.79 -18.23
C GLU A 137 -0.70 -5.65 -19.09
N GLY A 138 0.11 -5.02 -19.93
CA GLY A 138 1.12 -5.70 -20.77
C GLY A 138 2.20 -6.45 -19.97
N LEU A 139 2.38 -6.13 -18.69
CA LEU A 139 3.32 -6.75 -17.76
C LEU A 139 2.65 -7.68 -16.74
N GLY A 140 1.33 -7.80 -16.76
CA GLY A 140 0.58 -8.61 -15.80
C GLY A 140 0.55 -8.03 -14.38
N VAL A 141 0.68 -6.71 -14.23
CA VAL A 141 0.68 -6.02 -12.94
C VAL A 141 -0.67 -5.36 -12.68
N ASN A 142 -1.24 -5.60 -11.49
CA ASN A 142 -2.38 -4.87 -10.96
C ASN A 142 -1.91 -3.63 -10.21
N ILE A 143 -2.72 -2.57 -10.27
CA ILE A 143 -2.45 -1.29 -9.63
C ILE A 143 -3.51 -1.03 -8.56
N GLY A 144 -3.10 -0.89 -7.30
CA GLY A 144 -3.96 -0.60 -6.16
C GLY A 144 -4.02 0.88 -5.82
N ILE A 145 -5.21 1.46 -5.81
CA ILE A 145 -5.47 2.80 -5.29
C ILE A 145 -5.64 2.67 -3.78
N GLU A 146 -4.82 3.35 -3.02
CA GLU A 146 -4.87 3.38 -1.56
C GLU A 146 -5.49 4.70 -1.06
N PRO A 147 -6.74 4.71 -0.60
CA PRO A 147 -7.30 5.87 0.11
C PRO A 147 -6.51 6.11 1.39
N VAL A 148 -5.96 7.31 1.54
CA VAL A 148 -5.27 7.71 2.76
C VAL A 148 -5.95 8.92 3.42
N ASN A 149 -5.73 9.12 4.69
CA ASN A 149 -6.43 10.11 5.49
C ASN A 149 -6.22 11.55 4.97
N ARG A 150 -7.12 12.45 5.39
CA ARG A 150 -7.18 13.88 4.99
C ARG A 150 -5.95 14.70 5.32
N TYR A 151 -5.06 14.21 6.18
CA TYR A 151 -3.82 14.89 6.50
C TYR A 151 -2.72 14.58 5.49
N GLU A 152 -2.87 13.48 4.75
CA GLU A 152 -1.87 12.96 3.81
C GLU A 152 -2.27 13.12 2.34
N THR A 153 -3.58 13.20 2.03
CA THR A 153 -4.04 13.49 0.67
C THR A 153 -5.32 14.32 0.68
N PHE A 154 -5.51 15.04 -0.41
CA PHE A 154 -6.71 15.86 -0.65
C PHE A 154 -7.70 15.20 -1.61
N LEU A 155 -7.32 14.13 -2.34
CA LEU A 155 -8.10 13.65 -3.48
C LEU A 155 -8.96 12.42 -3.15
N VAL A 156 -8.36 11.37 -2.58
CA VAL A 156 -9.04 10.10 -2.30
C VAL A 156 -8.78 9.69 -0.86
N ASN A 157 -9.80 9.81 -0.01
CA ASN A 157 -9.71 9.52 1.42
C ASN A 157 -10.54 8.29 1.84
N THR A 158 -11.54 7.90 1.04
CA THR A 158 -12.43 6.79 1.35
C THR A 158 -12.46 5.74 0.26
N CYS A 159 -12.87 4.53 0.61
CA CYS A 159 -13.11 3.44 -0.34
C CYS A 159 -14.09 3.85 -1.45
N GLU A 160 -15.15 4.59 -1.13
CA GLU A 160 -16.11 5.10 -2.12
C GLU A 160 -15.44 5.99 -3.16
N GLN A 161 -14.56 6.91 -2.72
CA GLN A 161 -13.80 7.78 -3.63
C GLN A 161 -12.80 6.99 -4.49
N ALA A 162 -12.15 5.95 -3.93
CA ALA A 162 -11.25 5.08 -4.69
C ALA A 162 -12.02 4.31 -5.78
N ILE A 163 -13.22 3.80 -5.47
CA ILE A 163 -14.09 3.15 -6.46
C ILE A 163 -14.56 4.14 -7.52
N MET A 164 -14.88 5.36 -7.13
CA MET A 164 -15.23 6.42 -8.09
C MET A 164 -14.07 6.68 -9.06
N LEU A 165 -12.85 6.86 -8.54
CA LEU A 165 -11.65 7.06 -9.36
C LEU A 165 -11.36 5.85 -10.25
N LYS A 166 -11.47 4.62 -9.72
CA LYS A 166 -11.36 3.38 -10.53
C LYS A 166 -12.33 3.38 -11.70
N LYS A 167 -13.60 3.76 -11.49
CA LYS A 167 -14.60 3.85 -12.57
C LYS A 167 -14.23 4.91 -13.62
N MET A 168 -13.63 6.03 -13.21
CA MET A 168 -13.16 7.07 -14.15
C MET A 168 -11.95 6.59 -14.97
N ILE A 169 -11.07 5.78 -14.39
CA ILE A 169 -9.92 5.18 -15.08
C ILE A 169 -10.39 4.13 -16.09
N ASP A 170 -11.39 3.33 -15.74
CA ASP A 170 -12.03 2.30 -16.58
C ASP A 170 -11.03 1.26 -17.11
N ARG A 171 -10.32 0.62 -16.19
CA ARG A 171 -9.39 -0.51 -16.46
C ARG A 171 -9.54 -1.60 -15.41
N ASP A 172 -9.54 -2.86 -15.84
CA ASP A 172 -9.78 -4.01 -14.96
C ASP A 172 -8.63 -4.29 -14.01
N ASN A 173 -7.39 -3.93 -14.38
CA ASN A 173 -6.20 -4.07 -13.54
C ASN A 173 -6.02 -2.94 -12.52
N ILE A 174 -6.93 -1.95 -12.48
CA ILE A 174 -7.05 -1.01 -11.36
C ILE A 174 -7.87 -1.65 -10.26
N ARG A 175 -7.31 -1.69 -9.07
CA ARG A 175 -7.84 -2.38 -7.89
C ARG A 175 -7.84 -1.44 -6.68
N ILE A 176 -8.35 -1.92 -5.55
CA ILE A 176 -8.42 -1.19 -4.29
C ILE A 176 -7.41 -1.76 -3.30
N HIS A 177 -6.70 -0.88 -2.65
CA HIS A 177 -5.87 -1.15 -1.47
C HIS A 177 -6.50 -0.41 -0.29
N LEU A 178 -6.83 -1.08 0.80
CA LEU A 178 -7.35 -0.48 2.03
C LEU A 178 -6.30 -0.52 3.15
N ASP A 179 -6.33 0.45 4.04
CA ASP A 179 -5.47 0.52 5.22
C ASP A 179 -6.29 0.88 6.45
N THR A 180 -6.26 0.04 7.49
CA THR A 180 -7.06 0.20 8.70
C THR A 180 -6.72 1.47 9.49
N TYR A 181 -5.48 1.94 9.44
CA TYR A 181 -5.08 3.23 10.06
C TYR A 181 -5.79 4.40 9.39
N HIS A 182 -5.80 4.45 8.05
CA HIS A 182 -6.48 5.50 7.31
C HIS A 182 -8.00 5.39 7.43
N MET A 183 -8.54 4.18 7.36
CA MET A 183 -9.97 3.92 7.54
C MET A 183 -10.47 4.35 8.92
N ASN A 184 -9.67 4.17 9.97
CA ASN A 184 -10.02 4.60 11.34
C ASN A 184 -10.28 6.11 11.44
N ILE A 185 -9.70 6.91 10.55
CA ILE A 185 -9.88 8.37 10.50
C ILE A 185 -11.04 8.75 9.57
N GLU A 186 -11.20 8.09 8.44
CA GLU A 186 -12.05 8.54 7.33
C GLU A 186 -13.34 7.76 7.17
N GLU A 187 -13.34 6.46 7.46
CA GLU A 187 -14.50 5.61 7.26
C GLU A 187 -15.43 5.61 8.49
N LYS A 188 -16.70 5.36 8.24
CA LYS A 188 -17.68 5.23 9.32
C LYS A 188 -17.83 3.80 9.82
N SER A 189 -17.39 2.83 9.03
CA SER A 189 -17.46 1.40 9.30
C SER A 189 -16.37 0.69 8.49
N PHE A 190 -15.53 -0.07 9.17
CA PHE A 190 -14.54 -0.95 8.52
C PHE A 190 -15.22 -2.02 7.68
N TYR A 191 -16.32 -2.57 8.21
CA TYR A 191 -17.11 -3.60 7.54
C TYR A 191 -17.67 -3.09 6.22
N ASP A 192 -18.42 -1.97 6.24
CA ASP A 192 -19.09 -1.45 5.04
C ASP A 192 -18.09 -1.05 3.95
N ALA A 193 -16.98 -0.41 4.31
CA ALA A 193 -15.93 -0.04 3.35
C ALA A 193 -15.26 -1.29 2.73
N THR A 194 -14.99 -2.33 3.53
CA THR A 194 -14.42 -3.59 3.05
C THR A 194 -15.39 -4.34 2.15
N ILE A 195 -16.69 -4.42 2.50
CA ILE A 195 -17.74 -5.00 1.64
C ILE A 195 -17.87 -4.22 0.33
N LEU A 196 -17.81 -2.89 0.40
CA LEU A 196 -17.88 -2.02 -0.77
C LEU A 196 -16.71 -2.25 -1.75
N ALA A 197 -15.49 -2.44 -1.26
CA ALA A 197 -14.34 -2.82 -2.07
C ALA A 197 -14.53 -4.20 -2.72
N GLY A 198 -15.08 -5.15 -1.99
CA GLY A 198 -15.52 -6.46 -2.47
C GLY A 198 -14.45 -7.18 -3.31
N LYS A 199 -14.83 -7.60 -4.52
CA LYS A 199 -13.92 -8.28 -5.47
C LYS A 199 -12.78 -7.41 -5.99
N ASP A 200 -12.89 -6.10 -5.86
CA ASP A 200 -11.87 -5.16 -6.31
C ASP A 200 -10.76 -4.96 -5.27
N LEU A 201 -10.96 -5.45 -4.04
CA LEU A 201 -9.94 -5.44 -3.01
C LEU A 201 -8.76 -6.35 -3.38
N MET A 202 -7.56 -5.78 -3.50
CA MET A 202 -6.35 -6.47 -3.90
C MET A 202 -5.36 -6.60 -2.73
N HIS A 203 -5.27 -5.55 -1.94
CA HIS A 203 -4.31 -5.41 -0.86
C HIS A 203 -4.95 -4.76 0.36
N TYR A 204 -4.47 -5.13 1.55
CA TYR A 204 -4.97 -4.58 2.80
C TYR A 204 -3.79 -4.33 3.77
N HIS A 205 -3.58 -3.09 4.20
CA HIS A 205 -2.69 -2.81 5.33
C HIS A 205 -3.43 -3.01 6.65
N LEU A 206 -2.92 -3.92 7.46
CA LEU A 206 -3.45 -4.27 8.77
C LEU A 206 -2.63 -3.54 9.84
N CYS A 207 -3.03 -2.32 10.14
CA CYS A 207 -2.36 -1.41 11.06
C CYS A 207 -3.23 -1.14 12.27
N GLU A 208 -2.65 -0.90 13.43
CA GLU A 208 -3.41 -0.33 14.54
C GLU A 208 -3.72 1.15 14.29
N ASN A 209 -4.71 1.70 14.99
CA ASN A 209 -5.13 3.11 14.86
C ASN A 209 -4.00 4.13 15.12
N ASP A 210 -2.92 3.70 15.73
CA ASP A 210 -1.73 4.51 16.03
C ASP A 210 -0.46 3.98 15.36
N ARG A 211 -0.59 3.04 14.42
CA ARG A 211 0.53 2.31 13.78
C ARG A 211 1.28 1.36 14.72
N GLY A 212 0.71 1.09 15.91
CA GLY A 212 1.25 0.13 16.89
C GLY A 212 1.00 -1.33 16.52
N ILE A 213 1.22 -2.20 17.52
CA ILE A 213 0.99 -3.64 17.37
C ILE A 213 -0.52 -3.92 17.18
N PRO A 214 -0.95 -4.58 16.08
CA PRO A 214 -2.35 -4.94 15.88
C PRO A 214 -2.98 -5.64 17.07
N GLY A 215 -4.18 -5.18 17.47
CA GLY A 215 -4.92 -5.68 18.61
C GLY A 215 -4.64 -4.99 19.94
N THR A 216 -3.78 -3.96 19.96
CA THR A 216 -3.47 -3.22 21.20
C THR A 216 -4.15 -1.85 21.28
N GLY A 217 -4.90 -1.44 20.27
CA GLY A 217 -5.53 -0.12 20.18
C GLY A 217 -7.05 -0.16 19.98
N LEU A 218 -7.55 0.67 19.07
CA LEU A 218 -8.97 0.96 18.92
C LEU A 218 -9.61 0.37 17.64
N VAL A 219 -8.82 -0.26 16.76
CA VAL A 219 -9.33 -0.84 15.51
C VAL A 219 -10.32 -1.97 15.82
N ASP A 220 -11.50 -1.92 15.19
CA ASP A 220 -12.48 -3.00 15.28
C ASP A 220 -12.10 -4.15 14.34
N TRP A 221 -11.25 -5.02 14.84
CA TRP A 221 -10.74 -6.18 14.10
C TRP A 221 -11.84 -7.20 13.76
N ASP A 222 -12.86 -7.32 14.60
CA ASP A 222 -13.99 -8.22 14.33
C ASP A 222 -14.79 -7.75 13.12
N ASP A 223 -15.02 -6.45 12.97
CA ASP A 223 -15.68 -5.84 11.82
C ASP A 223 -14.90 -6.11 10.52
N ILE A 224 -13.58 -5.90 10.56
CA ILE A 224 -12.69 -6.12 9.42
C ILE A 224 -12.69 -7.59 8.98
N PHE A 225 -12.40 -8.51 9.91
CA PHE A 225 -12.26 -9.93 9.57
C PHE A 225 -13.58 -10.58 9.18
N LYS A 226 -14.70 -10.13 9.75
CA LYS A 226 -16.05 -10.53 9.33
C LYS A 226 -16.30 -10.16 7.87
N ALA A 227 -15.98 -8.91 7.48
CA ALA A 227 -16.14 -8.46 6.10
C ALA A 227 -15.22 -9.21 5.13
N LEU A 228 -13.93 -9.42 5.50
CA LEU A 228 -12.98 -10.19 4.70
C LEU A 228 -13.45 -11.64 4.47
N ALA A 229 -14.03 -12.28 5.50
CA ALA A 229 -14.61 -13.62 5.38
C ALA A 229 -15.82 -13.64 4.45
N GLU A 230 -16.70 -12.64 4.56
CA GLU A 230 -17.91 -12.53 3.74
C GLU A 230 -17.58 -12.36 2.25
N ILE A 231 -16.63 -11.51 1.91
CA ILE A 231 -16.16 -11.34 0.53
C ILE A 231 -15.24 -12.48 0.07
N LYS A 232 -14.92 -13.45 0.94
CA LYS A 232 -14.00 -14.58 0.68
C LYS A 232 -12.64 -14.09 0.20
N TYR A 233 -12.07 -13.14 0.92
CA TYR A 233 -10.82 -12.50 0.54
C TYR A 233 -9.64 -13.47 0.51
N THR A 234 -8.94 -13.52 -0.62
CA THR A 234 -7.75 -14.37 -0.84
C THR A 234 -6.51 -13.56 -1.22
N GLY A 235 -6.61 -12.23 -1.22
CA GLY A 235 -5.54 -11.32 -1.61
C GLY A 235 -4.42 -11.19 -0.57
N TYR A 236 -3.66 -10.13 -0.70
CA TYR A 236 -2.51 -9.82 0.15
C TYR A 236 -2.93 -8.92 1.32
N ALA A 237 -2.42 -9.22 2.52
CA ALA A 237 -2.59 -8.36 3.68
C ALA A 237 -1.23 -8.18 4.38
N ALA A 238 -0.77 -6.96 4.53
CA ALA A 238 0.51 -6.65 5.14
C ALA A 238 0.34 -5.92 6.47
N LEU A 239 1.13 -6.28 7.47
CA LEU A 239 1.36 -5.39 8.60
C LEU A 239 2.15 -4.18 8.10
N GLU A 240 1.74 -2.97 8.47
CA GLU A 240 2.49 -1.77 8.19
C GLU A 240 2.70 -0.97 9.46
N SER A 241 3.94 -0.60 9.72
CA SER A 241 4.33 0.27 10.83
C SER A 241 5.70 0.88 10.56
N PHE A 242 6.09 1.84 11.37
CA PHE A 242 7.29 2.67 11.21
C PHE A 242 8.14 2.65 12.47
N VAL A 243 8.26 1.51 13.14
CA VAL A 243 8.90 1.40 14.48
C VAL A 243 10.37 1.78 14.44
N ASP A 244 11.11 1.22 13.47
CA ASP A 244 12.55 1.44 13.34
C ASP A 244 12.89 2.54 12.32
N CYS A 245 11.86 3.28 11.84
CA CYS A 245 12.07 4.38 10.92
C CYS A 245 12.70 5.58 11.63
N THR A 246 13.91 5.91 11.19
CA THR A 246 14.62 7.13 11.59
C THR A 246 14.90 7.98 10.37
N GLY A 247 14.84 9.30 10.50
CA GLY A 247 15.20 10.22 9.41
C GLY A 247 14.03 10.76 8.62
N ASN A 248 14.11 10.76 7.29
CA ASN A 248 13.28 11.57 6.38
C ASN A 248 11.84 11.08 6.16
N MET A 249 11.37 10.04 6.84
CA MET A 249 9.99 9.61 6.72
C MET A 249 9.07 10.53 7.50
N ASN A 250 8.23 11.27 6.79
CA ASN A 250 7.12 12.04 7.36
C ASN A 250 5.96 11.11 7.76
N THR A 251 6.26 10.16 8.64
CA THR A 251 5.26 9.18 9.10
C THR A 251 4.39 9.74 10.22
N TRP A 252 4.72 10.91 10.73
CA TRP A 252 4.05 11.55 11.86
C TRP A 252 3.99 10.68 13.13
N VAL A 253 4.90 9.70 13.22
CA VAL A 253 5.06 8.84 14.39
C VAL A 253 6.17 9.38 15.26
N TRP A 254 5.81 9.97 16.40
CA TRP A 254 6.73 10.69 17.29
C TRP A 254 7.06 9.93 18.57
N ARG A 255 6.39 8.81 18.81
CA ARG A 255 6.65 7.95 19.96
C ARG A 255 7.01 6.54 19.53
N GLN A 256 7.72 5.82 20.39
CA GLN A 256 7.99 4.41 20.17
C GLN A 256 6.69 3.59 20.27
N LEU A 257 6.37 2.83 19.23
CA LEU A 257 5.12 2.06 19.08
C LEU A 257 5.29 0.59 19.53
N ALA A 258 6.51 0.08 19.45
CA ALA A 258 6.93 -1.24 19.91
C ALA A 258 8.40 -1.19 20.31
N PRO A 259 8.94 -2.16 21.06
CA PRO A 259 10.36 -2.20 21.40
C PRO A 259 11.30 -2.18 20.19
N ASP A 260 10.90 -2.89 19.13
CA ASP A 260 11.59 -2.99 17.83
C ASP A 260 10.63 -3.55 16.77
N GLY A 261 11.06 -3.54 15.50
CA GLY A 261 10.27 -4.03 14.38
C GLY A 261 9.98 -5.55 14.47
N ASP A 262 10.89 -6.38 14.97
CA ASP A 262 10.66 -7.82 15.13
C ASP A 262 9.58 -8.14 16.17
N THR A 263 9.56 -7.39 17.26
CA THR A 263 8.51 -7.49 18.28
C THR A 263 7.17 -7.13 17.69
N LEU A 264 7.08 -5.99 16.96
CA LEU A 264 5.85 -5.59 16.29
C LEU A 264 5.36 -6.68 15.33
N VAL A 265 6.23 -7.19 14.47
CA VAL A 265 5.89 -8.21 13.47
C VAL A 265 5.45 -9.51 14.16
N SER A 266 6.19 -9.97 15.16
CA SER A 266 5.91 -11.25 15.84
C SER A 266 4.58 -11.22 16.60
N GLU A 267 4.33 -10.16 17.36
CA GLU A 267 3.11 -10.01 18.16
C GLU A 267 1.90 -9.70 17.27
N GLY A 268 2.06 -8.78 16.30
CA GLY A 268 1.03 -8.46 15.31
C GLY A 268 0.62 -9.70 14.51
N THR A 269 1.59 -10.50 14.03
CA THR A 269 1.35 -11.75 13.31
C THR A 269 0.54 -12.75 14.16
N ARG A 270 0.92 -12.90 15.42
CA ARG A 270 0.20 -13.81 16.34
C ARG A 270 -1.25 -13.39 16.48
N PHE A 271 -1.51 -12.10 16.67
CA PHE A 271 -2.86 -11.56 16.77
C PHE A 271 -3.63 -11.75 15.46
N ILE A 272 -3.11 -11.30 14.34
CA ILE A 272 -3.78 -11.38 13.01
C ILE A 272 -4.09 -12.85 12.65
N ARG A 273 -3.15 -13.78 12.85
CA ARG A 273 -3.42 -15.20 12.61
C ARG A 273 -4.51 -15.78 13.52
N SER A 274 -4.64 -15.28 14.75
CA SER A 274 -5.75 -15.66 15.61
C SER A 274 -7.10 -15.21 15.05
N MET A 275 -7.15 -14.00 14.47
CA MET A 275 -8.33 -13.48 13.80
C MET A 275 -8.63 -14.24 12.50
N MET A 276 -7.62 -14.52 11.67
CA MET A 276 -7.78 -15.37 10.48
C MET A 276 -8.42 -16.72 10.86
N LYS A 277 -7.88 -17.38 11.88
CA LYS A 277 -8.43 -18.66 12.35
C LYS A 277 -9.88 -18.53 12.85
N LYS A 278 -10.20 -17.45 13.58
CA LYS A 278 -11.55 -17.19 14.10
C LYS A 278 -12.59 -17.08 12.98
N TYR A 279 -12.20 -16.46 11.85
CA TYR A 279 -13.10 -16.19 10.73
C TYR A 279 -12.92 -17.11 9.52
N GLY A 280 -12.02 -18.10 9.56
CA GLY A 280 -11.82 -19.10 8.51
C GLY A 280 -11.14 -18.57 7.25
N LEU A 281 -10.18 -17.66 7.41
CA LEU A 281 -9.39 -17.03 6.33
C LEU A 281 -8.00 -17.66 6.17
#